data_bcca771e35471c95c41026268e3b6007
#
_entry.id   bcca771e35471c95c41026268e3b6007
#
_cell.length_a   1.000
_cell.length_b   1.000
_cell.length_c   1.000
_cell.angle_alpha   90.00
_cell.angle_beta   90.00
_cell.angle_gamma   90.00
#
_symmetry.space_group_name_H-M   'P 1'
#
loop_
_entity.id
_entity.type
_entity.pdbx_description
1 polymer ?
#
loop_
_entity_poly.entity_id
_entity_poly.type
_entity_poly.pdbx_seq_one_letter_code
_entity_poly.pdbx_strand_id
1 'polypeptide(L)'
;NNSLDRSLHLPPSRLVSRKECIALNPAIAPEGITGGIVWHDCQMHNADRVVLSFVMSAVAIGAVASNYVEATGWLRDGDRVVGVKVADRLNGNSFDIRATLVVNAAGPWGEALNATLSQATSSSRPPGFSKAMNLVTRSITQDHALGGLAGSRYLFVAPWHGVYVVGTSEDPFDGQADSLRVRETDVSAFLREVNRAFP
;
A
#
# COMPACT_ATOMS: atom_id res chain seq x y z
N ASN A 1 11.09 -5.11 20.91
CA ASN A 1 10.70 -6.43 20.44
C ASN A 1 10.47 -7.36 21.64
N ASN A 2 9.25 -7.31 22.19
CA ASN A 2 8.86 -8.10 23.34
C ASN A 2 7.90 -9.24 22.93
N SER A 3 8.10 -9.82 21.76
CA SER A 3 7.36 -11.04 21.46
C SER A 3 7.82 -12.13 22.43
N LEU A 4 6.86 -12.69 23.15
CA LEU A 4 7.09 -13.77 24.10
C LEU A 4 7.42 -15.08 23.39
N ASP A 5 7.02 -15.23 22.13
CA ASP A 5 7.27 -16.40 21.32
C ASP A 5 8.54 -16.21 20.45
N ARG A 6 9.59 -16.92 20.79
CA ARG A 6 10.86 -16.89 20.07
C ARG A 6 10.75 -17.39 18.62
N SER A 7 9.76 -18.20 18.30
CA SER A 7 9.53 -18.69 16.94
C SER A 7 9.08 -17.58 15.98
N LEU A 8 8.58 -16.46 16.53
CA LEU A 8 8.18 -15.27 15.78
C LEU A 8 9.33 -14.26 15.60
N HIS A 9 10.51 -14.53 16.15
CA HIS A 9 11.66 -13.64 16.00
C HIS A 9 12.30 -13.82 14.64
N LEU A 10 12.45 -12.73 13.90
CA LEU A 10 13.25 -12.73 12.67
C LEU A 10 14.74 -12.84 12.99
N PRO A 11 15.54 -13.50 12.14
CA PRO A 11 16.98 -13.53 12.30
C PRO A 11 17.57 -12.10 12.32
N PRO A 12 18.69 -11.88 13.02
CA PRO A 12 19.33 -10.58 13.08
C PRO A 12 19.85 -10.13 11.70
N SER A 13 19.86 -8.84 11.47
CA SER A 13 20.51 -8.25 10.31
C SER A 13 22.04 -8.36 10.43
N ARG A 14 22.73 -8.42 9.30
CA ARG A 14 24.19 -8.48 9.23
C ARG A 14 24.74 -7.64 8.08
N LEU A 15 25.91 -7.08 8.26
CA LEU A 15 26.68 -6.47 7.20
C LEU A 15 27.39 -7.54 6.37
N VAL A 16 27.48 -7.29 5.07
CA VAL A 16 28.18 -8.17 4.13
C VAL A 16 29.23 -7.38 3.34
N SER A 17 30.32 -8.06 3.00
CA SER A 17 31.35 -7.48 2.16
C SER A 17 30.82 -7.21 0.74
N ARG A 18 31.57 -6.41 -0.03
CA ARG A 18 31.28 -6.19 -1.46
C ARG A 18 31.16 -7.50 -2.24
N LYS A 19 32.10 -8.42 -2.04
CA LYS A 19 32.12 -9.72 -2.72
C LYS A 19 30.85 -10.54 -2.40
N GLU A 20 30.47 -10.58 -1.14
CA GLU A 20 29.29 -11.31 -0.69
C GLU A 20 28.00 -10.62 -1.16
N CYS A 21 27.94 -9.29 -1.13
CA CYS A 21 26.80 -8.53 -1.62
C CYS A 21 26.52 -8.83 -3.10
N ILE A 22 27.53 -8.79 -3.96
CA ILE A 22 27.40 -9.11 -5.39
C ILE A 22 27.04 -10.59 -5.60
N ALA A 23 27.58 -11.51 -4.79
CA ALA A 23 27.22 -12.92 -4.88
C ALA A 23 25.78 -13.21 -4.51
N LEU A 24 25.24 -12.51 -3.50
CA LEU A 24 23.83 -12.62 -3.09
C LEU A 24 22.88 -11.90 -4.04
N ASN A 25 23.36 -10.89 -4.74
CA ASN A 25 22.56 -10.05 -5.65
C ASN A 25 23.27 -9.93 -7.01
N PRO A 26 23.27 -10.98 -7.83
CA PRO A 26 23.98 -10.98 -9.12
C PRO A 26 23.35 -10.05 -10.17
N ALA A 27 22.14 -9.59 -9.93
CA ALA A 27 21.42 -8.67 -10.83
C ALA A 27 21.70 -7.18 -10.54
N ILE A 28 22.51 -6.85 -9.51
CA ILE A 28 22.81 -5.45 -9.20
C ILE A 28 23.99 -4.94 -10.02
N ALA A 29 23.95 -3.67 -10.43
CA ALA A 29 25.11 -2.99 -10.99
C ALA A 29 26.25 -3.01 -9.95
N PRO A 30 27.43 -3.58 -10.27
CA PRO A 30 28.51 -3.75 -9.27
C PRO A 30 29.30 -2.46 -9.01
N GLU A 31 29.12 -1.43 -9.83
CA GLU A 31 29.80 -0.15 -9.74
C GLU A 31 29.35 0.61 -8.48
N GLY A 32 30.32 1.10 -7.70
CA GLY A 32 30.07 1.85 -6.48
C GLY A 32 29.64 1.01 -5.28
N ILE A 33 29.44 -0.29 -5.42
CA ILE A 33 29.13 -1.18 -4.29
C ILE A 33 30.37 -1.31 -3.39
N THR A 34 30.24 -0.94 -2.13
CA THR A 34 31.29 -1.11 -1.09
C THR A 34 30.98 -2.26 -0.13
N GLY A 35 29.71 -2.66 -0.01
CA GLY A 35 29.19 -3.71 0.83
C GLY A 35 27.68 -3.72 0.81
N GLY A 36 27.04 -4.44 1.72
CA GLY A 36 25.59 -4.52 1.82
C GLY A 36 25.12 -4.88 3.21
N ILE A 37 23.80 -4.87 3.36
CA ILE A 37 23.10 -5.35 4.55
C ILE A 37 22.17 -6.47 4.13
N VAL A 38 22.21 -7.58 4.85
CA VAL A 38 21.17 -8.62 4.81
C VAL A 38 20.29 -8.45 6.03
N TRP A 39 18.98 -8.36 5.82
CA TRP A 39 18.00 -8.35 6.89
C TRP A 39 16.81 -9.22 6.52
N HIS A 40 15.95 -9.46 7.48
CA HIS A 40 14.75 -10.28 7.30
C HIS A 40 13.53 -9.43 7.58
N ASP A 41 12.52 -9.64 6.77
CA ASP A 41 11.22 -8.97 6.90
C ASP A 41 10.10 -9.96 6.54
N CYS A 42 8.86 -9.57 6.82
CA CYS A 42 7.69 -10.38 6.54
C CYS A 42 6.98 -9.84 5.30
N GLN A 43 6.85 -10.67 4.29
CA GLN A 43 6.08 -10.35 3.10
C GLN A 43 4.65 -10.88 3.23
N MET A 44 3.67 -10.01 3.03
CA MET A 44 2.27 -10.42 2.91
C MET A 44 2.02 -11.03 1.54
N HIS A 45 1.94 -12.35 1.47
CA HIS A 45 1.64 -13.06 0.22
C HIS A 45 0.24 -12.74 -0.32
N ASN A 46 -0.74 -12.56 0.58
CA ASN A 46 -2.13 -12.23 0.26
C ASN A 46 -2.60 -11.12 1.20
N ALA A 47 -2.37 -9.87 0.83
CA ALA A 47 -2.77 -8.71 1.64
C ALA A 47 -4.28 -8.69 1.91
N ASP A 48 -5.10 -9.04 0.91
CA ASP A 48 -6.56 -9.11 1.01
C ASP A 48 -7.01 -10.12 2.08
N ARG A 49 -6.35 -11.30 2.16
CA ARG A 49 -6.65 -12.29 3.21
C ARG A 49 -6.28 -11.80 4.60
N VAL A 50 -5.19 -11.06 4.72
CA VAL A 50 -4.81 -10.45 6.00
C VAL A 50 -5.89 -9.46 6.44
N VAL A 51 -6.32 -8.56 5.56
CA VAL A 51 -7.42 -7.61 5.83
C VAL A 51 -8.71 -8.36 6.18
N LEU A 52 -9.09 -9.37 5.39
CA LEU A 52 -10.28 -10.19 5.66
C LEU A 52 -10.21 -10.87 7.04
N SER A 53 -9.02 -11.35 7.45
CA SER A 53 -8.85 -11.96 8.76
C SER A 53 -9.10 -10.98 9.91
N PHE A 54 -8.69 -9.71 9.76
CA PHE A 54 -9.04 -8.66 10.73
C PHE A 54 -10.55 -8.40 10.77
N VAL A 55 -11.19 -8.31 9.60
CA VAL A 55 -12.65 -8.13 9.53
C VAL A 55 -13.38 -9.29 10.19
N MET A 56 -13.00 -10.53 9.89
CA MET A 56 -13.61 -11.72 10.48
C MET A 56 -13.40 -11.77 12.00
N SER A 57 -12.22 -11.39 12.48
CA SER A 57 -11.94 -11.30 13.92
C SER A 57 -12.83 -10.26 14.61
N ALA A 58 -13.03 -9.10 13.97
CA ALA A 58 -13.92 -8.08 14.49
C ALA A 58 -15.38 -8.58 14.54
N VAL A 59 -15.84 -9.26 13.48
CA VAL A 59 -17.18 -9.85 13.44
C VAL A 59 -17.38 -10.90 14.53
N ALA A 60 -16.37 -11.72 14.80
CA ALA A 60 -16.42 -12.73 15.85
C ALA A 60 -16.63 -12.16 17.27
N ILE A 61 -16.26 -10.90 17.48
CA ILE A 61 -16.48 -10.18 18.74
C ILE A 61 -17.63 -9.17 18.68
N GLY A 62 -18.49 -9.26 17.68
CA GLY A 62 -19.75 -8.52 17.61
C GLY A 62 -19.79 -7.32 16.68
N ALA A 63 -18.73 -7.04 15.89
CA ALA A 63 -18.81 -6.02 14.85
C ALA A 63 -19.72 -6.47 13.70
N VAL A 64 -20.36 -5.51 13.04
CA VAL A 64 -21.08 -5.74 11.79
C VAL A 64 -20.25 -5.24 10.64
N ALA A 65 -19.92 -6.09 9.70
CA ALA A 65 -19.24 -5.75 8.46
C ALA A 65 -20.16 -6.01 7.27
N SER A 66 -20.26 -5.04 6.37
CA SER A 66 -21.07 -5.16 5.16
C SER A 66 -20.34 -4.56 3.98
N ASN A 67 -20.15 -5.35 2.93
CA ASN A 67 -19.72 -4.87 1.63
C ASN A 67 -20.93 -4.37 0.82
N TYR A 68 -20.68 -3.67 -0.28
CA TYR A 68 -21.70 -3.04 -1.12
C TYR A 68 -22.61 -2.02 -0.42
N VAL A 69 -22.28 -1.61 0.80
CA VAL A 69 -22.94 -0.52 1.52
C VAL A 69 -22.01 0.69 1.49
N GLU A 70 -22.33 1.65 0.64
CA GLU A 70 -21.49 2.82 0.40
C GLU A 70 -21.95 4.01 1.25
N ALA A 71 -21.02 4.64 1.96
CA ALA A 71 -21.28 5.90 2.64
C ALA A 71 -21.40 7.04 1.60
N THR A 72 -22.57 7.67 1.53
CA THR A 72 -22.89 8.74 0.57
C THR A 72 -22.95 10.12 1.19
N GLY A 73 -22.92 10.20 2.52
CA GLY A 73 -22.96 11.47 3.24
C GLY A 73 -23.01 11.27 4.75
N TRP A 74 -23.14 12.38 5.45
CA TRP A 74 -23.11 12.44 6.89
C TRP A 74 -24.51 12.73 7.45
N LEU A 75 -24.83 12.11 8.59
CA LEU A 75 -25.94 12.54 9.44
C LEU A 75 -25.42 13.56 10.44
N ARG A 76 -26.09 14.70 10.53
CA ARG A 76 -25.70 15.79 11.43
C ARG A 76 -26.82 16.15 12.38
N ASP A 77 -26.43 16.58 13.57
CA ASP A 77 -27.27 17.27 14.54
C ASP A 77 -26.50 18.55 14.94
N GLY A 78 -26.91 19.67 14.36
CA GLY A 78 -26.12 20.90 14.40
C GLY A 78 -24.74 20.70 13.77
N ASP A 79 -23.70 21.00 14.53
CA ASP A 79 -22.30 20.83 14.09
C ASP A 79 -21.72 19.43 14.35
N ARG A 80 -22.49 18.58 15.00
CA ARG A 80 -22.04 17.23 15.36
C ARG A 80 -22.42 16.22 14.29
N VAL A 81 -21.47 15.35 13.91
CA VAL A 81 -21.75 14.14 13.13
C VAL A 81 -22.34 13.08 14.08
N VAL A 82 -23.49 12.54 13.73
CA VAL A 82 -24.25 11.55 14.50
C VAL A 82 -24.50 10.26 13.72
N GLY A 83 -23.83 10.08 12.59
CA GLY A 83 -23.94 8.91 11.76
C GLY A 83 -23.57 9.16 10.30
N VAL A 84 -23.96 8.23 9.44
CA VAL A 84 -23.73 8.28 7.99
C VAL A 84 -25.01 7.91 7.23
N LYS A 85 -25.17 8.54 6.06
CA LYS A 85 -26.13 8.10 5.04
C LYS A 85 -25.44 7.07 4.16
N VAL A 86 -26.13 5.99 3.86
CA VAL A 86 -25.58 4.90 3.07
C VAL A 86 -26.52 4.50 1.94
N ALA A 87 -25.94 3.95 0.88
CA ALA A 87 -26.66 3.33 -0.22
C ALA A 87 -26.22 1.86 -0.35
N ASP A 88 -27.20 0.96 -0.39
CA ASP A 88 -26.98 -0.43 -0.75
C ASP A 88 -26.86 -0.51 -2.27
N ARG A 89 -25.68 -0.88 -2.74
CA ARG A 89 -25.35 -0.96 -4.17
C ARG A 89 -25.90 -2.22 -4.85
N LEU A 90 -26.46 -3.15 -4.09
CA LEU A 90 -27.08 -4.36 -4.65
C LEU A 90 -28.55 -4.13 -5.01
N ASN A 91 -29.30 -3.39 -4.19
CA ASN A 91 -30.74 -3.20 -4.37
C ASN A 91 -31.15 -1.74 -4.59
N GLY A 92 -30.22 -0.79 -4.48
CA GLY A 92 -30.46 0.64 -4.68
C GLY A 92 -31.12 1.36 -3.49
N ASN A 93 -31.40 0.68 -2.38
CA ASN A 93 -31.99 1.28 -1.20
C ASN A 93 -31.00 2.20 -0.50
N SER A 94 -31.52 3.25 0.13
CA SER A 94 -30.73 4.13 0.98
C SER A 94 -31.31 4.13 2.39
N PHE A 95 -30.43 4.20 3.39
CA PHE A 95 -30.81 4.25 4.79
C PHE A 95 -29.75 4.97 5.63
N ASP A 96 -30.11 5.23 6.89
CA ASP A 96 -29.26 5.95 7.82
C ASP A 96 -28.68 5.00 8.87
N ILE A 97 -27.38 5.14 9.14
CA ILE A 97 -26.72 4.45 10.25
C ILE A 97 -26.29 5.48 11.28
N ARG A 98 -26.87 5.42 12.48
CA ARG A 98 -26.54 6.32 13.59
C ARG A 98 -25.39 5.75 14.41
N ALA A 99 -24.49 6.64 14.84
CA ALA A 99 -23.32 6.30 15.68
C ALA A 99 -22.92 7.49 16.56
N THR A 100 -22.33 7.19 17.70
CA THR A 100 -21.74 8.21 18.60
C THR A 100 -20.41 8.75 18.07
N LEU A 101 -19.70 7.95 17.28
CA LEU A 101 -18.45 8.30 16.62
C LEU A 101 -18.43 7.67 15.22
N VAL A 102 -17.99 8.41 14.24
CA VAL A 102 -17.76 7.91 12.88
C VAL A 102 -16.29 8.07 12.52
N VAL A 103 -15.66 6.99 12.07
CA VAL A 103 -14.29 6.99 11.57
C VAL A 103 -14.31 6.86 10.05
N ASN A 104 -13.79 7.87 9.36
CA ASN A 104 -13.60 7.81 7.93
C ASN A 104 -12.25 7.16 7.60
N ALA A 105 -12.27 5.91 7.19
CA ALA A 105 -11.11 5.15 6.74
C ALA A 105 -11.23 4.75 5.25
N ALA A 106 -11.91 5.57 4.44
CA ALA A 106 -12.22 5.29 3.03
C ALA A 106 -11.02 5.51 2.08
N GLY A 107 -9.80 5.57 2.60
CA GLY A 107 -8.59 5.72 1.78
C GLY A 107 -8.66 6.92 0.84
N PRO A 108 -8.32 6.76 -0.45
CA PRO A 108 -8.30 7.87 -1.40
C PRO A 108 -9.67 8.49 -1.68
N TRP A 109 -10.77 7.82 -1.35
CA TRP A 109 -12.14 8.34 -1.50
C TRP A 109 -12.62 9.13 -0.28
N GLY A 110 -11.89 9.07 0.83
CA GLY A 110 -12.24 9.73 2.10
C GLY A 110 -12.39 11.24 1.97
N GLU A 111 -11.61 11.88 1.11
CA GLU A 111 -11.70 13.33 0.87
C GLU A 111 -13.01 13.73 0.19
N ALA A 112 -13.47 12.98 -0.80
CA ALA A 112 -14.74 13.24 -1.47
C ALA A 112 -15.91 13.17 -0.46
N LEU A 113 -15.87 12.20 0.45
CA LEU A 113 -16.86 12.11 1.52
C LEU A 113 -16.72 13.28 2.51
N ASN A 114 -15.51 13.66 2.92
CA ASN A 114 -15.28 14.79 3.82
C ASN A 114 -15.69 16.14 3.21
N ALA A 115 -15.55 16.31 1.90
CA ALA A 115 -15.99 17.51 1.21
C ALA A 115 -17.50 17.77 1.39
N THR A 116 -18.30 16.73 1.62
CA THR A 116 -19.74 16.87 1.90
C THR A 116 -20.03 17.38 3.33
N LEU A 117 -19.04 17.39 4.24
CA LEU A 117 -19.14 18.02 5.57
C LEU A 117 -18.97 19.52 5.51
N SER A 118 -18.12 19.99 4.61
CA SER A 118 -17.66 21.37 4.58
C SER A 118 -18.61 22.25 3.76
N GLN A 119 -19.60 22.80 4.40
CA GLN A 119 -20.13 24.11 3.94
C GLN A 119 -19.22 25.27 4.41
N ALA A 120 -18.16 25.02 5.13
CA ALA A 120 -17.26 26.00 5.72
C ALA A 120 -15.81 25.80 5.26
N THR A 121 -15.35 26.70 4.43
CA THR A 121 -14.02 27.38 4.46
C THR A 121 -12.87 26.66 5.18
N SER A 122 -12.54 25.45 4.87
CA SER A 122 -11.17 25.02 5.15
C SER A 122 -10.33 25.26 3.91
N SER A 123 -9.56 26.33 3.95
CA SER A 123 -8.57 26.74 2.95
C SER A 123 -7.32 25.83 2.91
N SER A 124 -7.35 24.70 3.58
CA SER A 124 -6.29 23.71 3.48
C SER A 124 -6.51 22.89 2.22
N ARG A 125 -5.66 23.14 1.22
CA ARG A 125 -5.53 22.23 0.07
C ARG A 125 -5.34 20.81 0.62
N PRO A 126 -6.13 19.82 0.18
CA PRO A 126 -5.92 18.44 0.58
C PRO A 126 -4.50 18.01 0.24
N PRO A 127 -3.88 17.14 1.03
CA PRO A 127 -2.58 16.57 0.69
C PRO A 127 -2.71 15.93 -0.69
N GLY A 128 -1.77 16.23 -1.58
CA GLY A 128 -1.73 15.63 -2.93
C GLY A 128 -1.63 14.12 -2.82
N PHE A 129 -2.26 13.41 -3.75
CA PHE A 129 -2.09 11.97 -3.86
C PHE A 129 -0.74 11.61 -4.49
N SER A 130 -0.28 10.41 -4.17
CA SER A 130 0.76 9.72 -4.90
C SER A 130 0.13 8.53 -5.63
N LYS A 131 0.48 8.34 -6.89
CA LYS A 131 0.22 7.09 -7.60
C LYS A 131 1.44 6.21 -7.51
N ALA A 132 1.23 4.94 -7.23
CA ALA A 132 2.28 3.95 -7.17
C ALA A 132 1.96 2.77 -8.10
N MET A 133 2.99 2.17 -8.68
CA MET A 133 2.86 0.92 -9.40
C MET A 133 4.03 0.00 -9.12
N ASN A 134 3.78 -1.30 -9.24
CA ASN A 134 4.79 -2.34 -9.27
C ASN A 134 4.76 -3.03 -10.63
N LEU A 135 5.92 -3.50 -11.09
CA LEU A 135 6.00 -4.39 -12.22
C LEU A 135 6.04 -5.84 -11.72
N VAL A 136 5.39 -6.72 -12.48
CA VAL A 136 5.49 -8.16 -12.26
C VAL A 136 6.32 -8.76 -13.38
N THR A 137 7.32 -9.55 -13.03
CA THR A 137 8.23 -10.17 -13.99
C THR A 137 8.50 -11.63 -13.63
N ARG A 138 9.04 -12.39 -14.57
CA ARG A 138 9.56 -13.73 -14.29
C ARG A 138 10.70 -13.68 -13.27
N SER A 139 11.03 -14.84 -12.70
CA SER A 139 12.10 -14.97 -11.71
C SER A 139 13.44 -14.39 -12.21
N ILE A 140 14.05 -13.56 -11.37
CA ILE A 140 15.38 -12.96 -11.59
C ILE A 140 16.42 -13.64 -10.70
N THR A 141 16.04 -14.03 -9.47
CA THR A 141 16.88 -14.77 -8.52
C THR A 141 16.05 -15.84 -7.83
N GLN A 142 16.69 -16.72 -7.03
CA GLN A 142 15.97 -17.87 -6.47
C GLN A 142 15.45 -17.67 -5.04
N ASP A 143 16.17 -16.96 -4.15
CA ASP A 143 15.90 -17.06 -2.71
C ASP A 143 15.83 -15.74 -1.93
N HIS A 144 16.17 -14.60 -2.54
CA HIS A 144 16.27 -13.34 -1.82
C HIS A 144 15.49 -12.23 -2.51
N ALA A 145 14.85 -11.39 -1.71
CA ALA A 145 14.47 -10.06 -2.18
C ALA A 145 15.76 -9.23 -2.34
N LEU A 146 15.82 -8.43 -3.39
CA LEU A 146 16.98 -7.60 -3.72
C LEU A 146 16.61 -6.14 -3.55
N GLY A 147 17.52 -5.35 -2.98
CA GLY A 147 17.40 -3.90 -2.93
C GLY A 147 18.49 -3.23 -3.75
N GLY A 148 18.17 -2.20 -4.48
CA GLY A 148 19.11 -1.42 -5.30
C GLY A 148 18.70 0.03 -5.45
N LEU A 149 19.67 0.91 -5.72
CA LEU A 149 19.44 2.34 -5.94
C LEU A 149 19.32 2.64 -7.44
N ALA A 150 18.23 3.30 -7.81
CA ALA A 150 18.03 3.91 -9.12
C ALA A 150 18.05 5.44 -8.98
N GLY A 151 19.22 6.03 -9.04
CA GLY A 151 19.41 7.45 -8.72
C GLY A 151 19.16 7.69 -7.22
N SER A 152 18.14 8.45 -6.88
CA SER A 152 17.74 8.70 -5.48
C SER A 152 16.67 7.73 -4.94
N ARG A 153 16.10 6.90 -5.81
CA ARG A 153 15.03 5.98 -5.44
C ARG A 153 15.60 4.62 -5.09
N TYR A 154 15.16 4.06 -3.96
CA TYR A 154 15.47 2.70 -3.59
C TYR A 154 14.38 1.76 -4.13
N LEU A 155 14.77 0.77 -4.91
CA LEU A 155 13.87 -0.21 -5.49
C LEU A 155 14.10 -1.58 -4.90
N PHE A 156 13.03 -2.35 -4.79
CA PHE A 156 13.06 -3.74 -4.41
C PHE A 156 12.62 -4.64 -5.55
N VAL A 157 13.23 -5.82 -5.62
CA VAL A 157 12.80 -6.96 -6.43
C VAL A 157 12.52 -8.08 -5.45
N ALA A 158 11.25 -8.41 -5.26
CA ALA A 158 10.83 -9.38 -4.25
C ALA A 158 10.13 -10.59 -4.88
N PRO A 159 10.45 -11.82 -4.48
CA PRO A 159 9.75 -13.01 -4.95
C PRO A 159 8.31 -13.02 -4.46
N TRP A 160 7.36 -13.39 -5.32
CA TRP A 160 5.94 -13.45 -5.00
C TRP A 160 5.21 -14.46 -5.90
N HIS A 161 4.71 -15.57 -5.32
CA HIS A 161 3.95 -16.61 -6.04
C HIS A 161 4.59 -17.11 -7.35
N GLY A 162 5.88 -17.35 -7.34
CA GLY A 162 6.60 -17.86 -8.52
C GLY A 162 6.98 -16.81 -9.57
N VAL A 163 6.66 -15.55 -9.31
CA VAL A 163 7.10 -14.38 -10.08
C VAL A 163 7.85 -13.42 -9.16
N TYR A 164 8.33 -12.30 -9.71
CA TYR A 164 8.92 -11.22 -8.93
C TYR A 164 8.11 -9.95 -9.08
N VAL A 165 7.94 -9.25 -7.97
CA VAL A 165 7.38 -7.90 -7.92
C VAL A 165 8.54 -6.91 -7.79
N VAL A 166 8.59 -5.96 -8.72
CA VAL A 166 9.61 -4.91 -8.76
C VAL A 166 8.94 -3.58 -8.43
N GLY A 167 9.43 -2.89 -7.46
CA GLY A 167 8.82 -1.62 -7.06
C GLY A 167 9.55 -0.87 -5.96
N THR A 168 8.99 0.24 -5.65
CA THR A 168 7.75 0.83 -6.15
C THR A 168 8.06 2.08 -6.96
N SER A 169 7.47 2.23 -8.15
CA SER A 169 7.38 3.54 -8.77
C SER A 169 6.39 4.38 -7.99
N GLU A 170 6.72 5.62 -7.73
CA GLU A 170 5.88 6.54 -6.99
C GLU A 170 5.99 7.93 -7.59
N ASP A 171 4.86 8.49 -8.04
CA ASP A 171 4.78 9.79 -8.69
C ASP A 171 3.61 10.61 -8.13
N PRO A 172 3.71 11.94 -8.08
CA PRO A 172 2.57 12.80 -7.73
C PRO A 172 1.36 12.54 -8.62
N PHE A 173 0.18 12.60 -8.03
CA PHE A 173 -1.09 12.38 -8.73
C PHE A 173 -2.12 13.42 -8.30
N ASP A 174 -2.55 14.25 -9.25
CA ASP A 174 -3.52 15.34 -9.02
C ASP A 174 -4.95 14.95 -9.44
N GLY A 175 -5.15 13.69 -9.91
CA GLY A 175 -6.46 13.19 -10.34
C GLY A 175 -7.28 12.62 -9.20
N GLN A 176 -8.52 12.28 -9.51
CA GLN A 176 -9.37 11.52 -8.59
C GLN A 176 -8.99 10.03 -8.60
N ALA A 177 -9.18 9.34 -7.48
CA ALA A 177 -8.81 7.92 -7.34
C ALA A 177 -9.36 7.03 -8.47
N ASP A 178 -10.61 7.25 -8.87
CA ASP A 178 -11.27 6.47 -9.93
C ASP A 178 -10.71 6.75 -11.35
N SER A 179 -10.00 7.85 -11.51
CA SER A 179 -9.36 8.21 -12.78
C SER A 179 -7.96 7.61 -12.95
N LEU A 180 -7.45 6.91 -11.94
CA LEU A 180 -6.14 6.31 -11.97
C LEU A 180 -6.03 5.30 -13.12
N ARG A 181 -5.00 5.49 -13.97
CA ARG A 181 -4.66 4.57 -15.06
C ARG A 181 -3.15 4.47 -15.16
N VAL A 182 -2.68 3.28 -15.46
CA VAL A 182 -1.29 3.05 -15.85
C VAL A 182 -1.16 3.27 -17.35
N ARG A 183 -0.24 4.14 -17.75
CA ARG A 183 0.05 4.44 -19.16
C ARG A 183 1.33 3.74 -19.60
N GLU A 184 1.48 3.48 -20.86
CA GLU A 184 2.70 2.91 -21.44
C GLU A 184 3.94 3.76 -21.12
N THR A 185 3.76 5.08 -21.10
CA THR A 185 4.83 6.02 -20.69
C THR A 185 5.28 5.82 -19.25
N ASP A 186 4.36 5.54 -18.33
CA ASP A 186 4.66 5.27 -16.91
C ASP A 186 5.50 3.97 -16.81
N VAL A 187 5.06 2.92 -17.49
CA VAL A 187 5.78 1.63 -17.54
C VAL A 187 7.17 1.79 -18.13
N SER A 188 7.28 2.47 -19.28
CA SER A 188 8.56 2.69 -19.96
C SER A 188 9.53 3.55 -19.14
N ALA A 189 9.02 4.54 -18.41
CA ALA A 189 9.84 5.36 -17.52
C ALA A 189 10.36 4.51 -16.35
N PHE A 190 9.49 3.72 -15.74
CA PHE A 190 9.85 2.89 -14.61
C PHE A 190 10.82 1.76 -15.00
N LEU A 191 10.65 1.13 -16.17
CA LEU A 191 11.61 0.15 -16.69
C LEU A 191 13.02 0.75 -16.84
N ARG A 192 13.14 2.00 -17.28
CA ARG A 192 14.46 2.67 -17.35
C ARG A 192 15.08 2.87 -15.96
N GLU A 193 14.28 3.14 -14.94
CA GLU A 193 14.78 3.24 -13.56
C GLU A 193 15.22 1.88 -13.04
N VAL A 194 14.40 0.83 -13.23
CA VAL A 194 14.71 -0.54 -12.83
C VAL A 194 16.04 -0.99 -13.46
N ASN A 195 16.22 -0.75 -14.77
CA ASN A 195 17.43 -1.16 -15.48
C ASN A 195 18.69 -0.36 -15.09
N ARG A 196 18.57 0.71 -14.31
CA ARG A 196 19.74 1.40 -13.70
C ARG A 196 20.18 0.70 -12.42
N ALA A 197 19.25 0.16 -11.65
CA ALA A 197 19.54 -0.55 -10.41
C ALA A 197 19.91 -2.02 -10.66
N PHE A 198 19.27 -2.62 -11.65
CA PHE A 198 19.35 -4.05 -12.01
C PHE A 198 19.50 -4.19 -13.54
N PRO A 199 20.71 -3.95 -14.08
CA PRO A 199 21.00 -3.95 -15.52
C PRO A 199 20.93 -5.36 -16.16
#